data_39e8a7c4d6803d611f24872fcb67d18f
#
_entry.id   39e8a7c4d6803d611f24872fcb67d18f
#
_cell.length_a   1.000
_cell.length_b   1.000
_cell.length_c   1.000
_cell.angle_alpha   90.00
_cell.angle_beta   90.00
_cell.angle_gamma   90.00
#
_symmetry.space_group_name_H-M   'P 1'
#
loop_
_entity.id
_entity.type
_entity.pdbx_description
1 polymer ?
#
loop_
_entity_poly.entity_id
_entity_poly.type
_entity_poly.pdbx_seq_one_letter_code
_entity_poly.pdbx_strand_id
1 'polypeptide(L)'
;VRRVAAALLAAGVVTVLAACGATGGVHAASGDLSTHDPAIARDDDGTWWVYSTGNGTVADGNVQIRSSSDGEHWVYRGEVWEEKPDWLTETVKGVDNLWAPELVRHDGTWYLYYSASRFGKNTSLIALATNTTLDPDDPDYEWVDRGPVIESTTADDFNAIDPGVITDDDGTPWMAFGSFWSGIRMVELEWPSGLRAAGTAPDATTGDDEPLRLADRGSPPNAIEAPYLVEHDGDFFLFVSRDSCCQGAKSTYNMAVGRADAPTGPFLDRDGVPLLEDGGTPLLATDGSRVGPGGQSVWGDVIAFHYYDADAGGAFRLAVADLEWEDDGWPVVRW
;
A
#
# COMPACT_ATOMS: atom_id res chain seq x y z
N VAL A 1 47.76 72.59 -7.30
CA VAL A 1 47.75 71.24 -6.77
C VAL A 1 46.39 70.66 -7.05
N ARG A 2 46.28 69.83 -8.13
CA ARG A 2 45.03 69.11 -8.50
C ARG A 2 45.00 67.72 -7.82
N ARG A 3 43.97 67.45 -7.07
CA ARG A 3 43.69 66.11 -6.50
C ARG A 3 42.84 65.33 -7.52
N VAL A 4 43.34 64.19 -7.99
CA VAL A 4 42.64 63.23 -8.78
C VAL A 4 41.96 62.28 -7.83
N ALA A 5 40.62 62.14 -7.89
CA ALA A 5 39.85 61.15 -7.18
C ALA A 5 39.68 59.89 -8.05
N ALA A 6 40.19 58.79 -7.58
CA ALA A 6 39.97 57.49 -8.23
C ALA A 6 38.65 56.90 -7.75
N ALA A 7 37.73 56.61 -8.66
CA ALA A 7 36.49 55.90 -8.41
C ALA A 7 36.74 54.39 -8.54
N LEU A 8 36.54 53.65 -7.47
CA LEU A 8 36.52 52.18 -7.47
C LEU A 8 35.11 51.69 -7.89
N LEU A 9 35.00 51.07 -9.04
CA LEU A 9 33.83 50.30 -9.46
C LEU A 9 33.89 48.91 -8.77
N ALA A 10 32.99 48.66 -7.86
CA ALA A 10 32.74 47.32 -7.32
C ALA A 10 31.78 46.58 -8.26
N ALA A 11 32.28 45.58 -8.98
CA ALA A 11 31.47 44.66 -9.77
C ALA A 11 30.85 43.62 -8.82
N GLY A 12 29.57 43.78 -8.54
CA GLY A 12 28.80 42.77 -7.82
C GLY A 12 28.52 41.55 -8.68
N VAL A 13 29.10 40.40 -8.35
CA VAL A 13 28.74 39.13 -8.96
C VAL A 13 27.43 38.69 -8.33
N VAL A 14 26.35 38.78 -9.07
CA VAL A 14 25.06 38.15 -8.71
C VAL A 14 25.16 36.68 -9.06
N THR A 15 25.39 35.85 -8.05
CA THR A 15 25.26 34.39 -8.18
C THR A 15 23.76 34.05 -8.16
N VAL A 16 23.20 33.76 -9.34
CA VAL A 16 21.87 33.17 -9.47
C VAL A 16 22.02 31.71 -9.06
N LEU A 17 21.64 31.38 -7.86
CA LEU A 17 21.36 29.99 -7.45
C LEU A 17 20.11 29.56 -8.23
N ALA A 18 20.29 28.79 -9.29
CA ALA A 18 19.21 28.02 -9.87
C ALA A 18 18.84 26.95 -8.84
N ALA A 19 17.76 27.18 -8.11
CA ALA A 19 17.07 26.11 -7.41
C ALA A 19 16.52 25.17 -8.50
N CYS A 20 17.18 24.03 -8.72
CA CYS A 20 16.55 22.89 -9.35
C CYS A 20 15.46 22.41 -8.39
N GLY A 21 14.25 22.93 -8.54
CA GLY A 21 13.09 22.28 -7.99
C GLY A 21 12.98 20.92 -8.67
N ALA A 22 13.22 19.86 -7.94
CA ALA A 22 12.82 18.54 -8.38
C ALA A 22 11.29 18.60 -8.56
N THR A 23 10.83 18.52 -9.80
CA THR A 23 9.40 18.35 -10.08
C THR A 23 9.13 16.87 -9.78
N GLY A 24 8.55 16.57 -8.62
CA GLY A 24 8.04 15.25 -8.29
C GLY A 24 7.13 14.75 -9.42
N GLY A 25 7.12 13.45 -9.63
CA GLY A 25 6.32 12.84 -10.70
C GLY A 25 6.46 11.33 -10.72
N VAL A 26 5.87 10.70 -11.71
CA VAL A 26 6.04 9.25 -11.93
C VAL A 26 7.48 8.95 -12.31
N HIS A 27 8.09 8.01 -11.62
CA HIS A 27 9.39 7.50 -11.96
C HIS A 27 9.32 6.74 -13.29
N ALA A 28 10.35 6.85 -14.11
CA ALA A 28 10.43 6.19 -15.41
C ALA A 28 10.67 4.67 -15.22
N ALA A 29 9.65 3.94 -14.71
CA ALA A 29 9.76 2.52 -14.43
C ALA A 29 10.00 1.70 -15.71
N SER A 30 10.91 0.73 -15.62
CA SER A 30 11.31 -0.16 -16.71
C SER A 30 11.63 -1.56 -16.19
N GLY A 31 11.86 -2.51 -17.11
CA GLY A 31 12.15 -3.90 -16.76
C GLY A 31 10.87 -4.73 -16.58
N ASP A 32 10.81 -5.57 -15.55
CA ASP A 32 9.61 -6.37 -15.24
C ASP A 32 8.62 -5.55 -14.41
N LEU A 33 7.59 -5.04 -15.07
CA LEU A 33 6.54 -4.22 -14.48
C LEU A 33 5.21 -4.98 -14.29
N SER A 34 5.17 -6.29 -14.53
CA SER A 34 3.95 -7.09 -14.44
C SER A 34 3.54 -7.29 -12.98
N THR A 35 3.01 -6.24 -12.36
CA THR A 35 2.72 -6.15 -10.92
C THR A 35 1.29 -5.71 -10.68
N HIS A 36 0.60 -6.38 -9.75
CA HIS A 36 -0.72 -6.01 -9.21
C HIS A 36 -0.60 -5.96 -7.69
N ASP A 37 -1.19 -4.96 -7.05
CA ASP A 37 -1.14 -4.73 -5.59
C ASP A 37 0.30 -4.77 -5.04
N PRO A 38 1.17 -3.82 -5.41
CA PRO A 38 2.53 -3.79 -4.92
C PRO A 38 2.61 -3.43 -3.43
N ALA A 39 3.41 -4.16 -2.66
CA ALA A 39 3.97 -3.73 -1.39
C ALA A 39 5.41 -3.29 -1.64
N ILE A 40 5.69 -1.99 -1.54
CA ILE A 40 7.02 -1.43 -1.75
C ILE A 40 7.76 -1.31 -0.42
N ALA A 41 9.05 -1.66 -0.42
CA ALA A 41 9.94 -1.48 0.72
C ALA A 41 11.36 -1.15 0.25
N ARG A 42 12.16 -0.60 1.15
CA ARG A 42 13.58 -0.38 0.93
C ARG A 42 14.36 -0.95 2.11
N ASP A 43 15.35 -1.80 1.83
CA ASP A 43 16.20 -2.37 2.88
C ASP A 43 17.36 -1.45 3.28
N ASP A 44 18.18 -1.93 4.23
CA ASP A 44 19.28 -1.14 4.81
C ASP A 44 20.43 -0.88 3.84
N ASP A 45 20.61 -1.69 2.80
CA ASP A 45 21.64 -1.50 1.77
C ASP A 45 21.16 -0.55 0.67
N GLY A 46 19.89 -0.15 0.72
CA GLY A 46 19.27 0.80 -0.19
C GLY A 46 18.59 0.16 -1.39
N THR A 47 18.53 -1.16 -1.48
CA THR A 47 17.78 -1.88 -2.52
C THR A 47 16.29 -1.72 -2.31
N TRP A 48 15.59 -1.38 -3.39
CA TRP A 48 14.13 -1.34 -3.43
C TRP A 48 13.57 -2.73 -3.72
N TRP A 49 12.51 -3.08 -3.02
CA TRP A 49 11.77 -4.32 -3.15
C TRP A 49 10.30 -4.03 -3.41
N VAL A 50 9.70 -4.80 -4.30
CA VAL A 50 8.25 -4.86 -4.53
C VAL A 50 7.82 -6.31 -4.43
N TYR A 51 6.98 -6.57 -3.43
CA TYR A 51 6.23 -7.81 -3.32
C TYR A 51 4.83 -7.57 -3.89
N SER A 52 4.23 -8.53 -4.57
CA SER A 52 2.97 -8.28 -5.27
C SER A 52 2.09 -9.52 -5.36
N THR A 53 0.83 -9.31 -5.67
CA THR A 53 -0.15 -10.36 -5.97
C THR A 53 0.43 -11.39 -6.92
N GLY A 54 0.23 -12.66 -6.60
CA GLY A 54 0.66 -13.81 -7.40
C GLY A 54 0.01 -13.83 -8.78
N ASN A 55 0.73 -14.36 -9.76
CA ASN A 55 0.24 -14.50 -11.12
C ASN A 55 0.53 -15.91 -11.64
N GLY A 56 -0.45 -16.79 -11.57
CA GLY A 56 -0.34 -18.17 -11.99
C GLY A 56 -0.04 -18.38 -13.50
N THR A 57 -0.04 -17.29 -14.29
CA THR A 57 0.45 -17.34 -15.69
C THR A 57 1.96 -17.15 -15.81
N VAL A 58 2.60 -16.65 -14.74
CA VAL A 58 4.06 -16.44 -14.66
C VAL A 58 4.72 -17.57 -13.85
N ALA A 59 4.12 -17.91 -12.70
CA ALA A 59 4.58 -18.95 -11.79
C ALA A 59 3.40 -19.57 -11.03
N ASP A 60 3.61 -20.17 -9.85
CA ASP A 60 2.59 -20.95 -9.13
C ASP A 60 1.56 -20.13 -8.34
N GLY A 61 1.47 -18.82 -8.59
CA GLY A 61 0.49 -17.93 -7.96
C GLY A 61 0.83 -17.55 -6.52
N ASN A 62 2.08 -17.67 -6.12
CA ASN A 62 2.62 -17.13 -4.88
C ASN A 62 2.83 -15.62 -4.96
N VAL A 63 3.11 -14.99 -3.82
CA VAL A 63 3.55 -13.59 -3.78
C VAL A 63 4.84 -13.44 -4.58
N GLN A 64 4.82 -12.57 -5.58
CA GLN A 64 5.96 -12.33 -6.49
C GLN A 64 6.90 -11.28 -5.92
N ILE A 65 8.19 -11.40 -6.25
CA ILE A 65 9.25 -10.53 -5.76
C ILE A 65 9.90 -9.83 -6.94
N ARG A 66 10.12 -8.52 -6.81
CA ARG A 66 10.94 -7.71 -7.70
C ARG A 66 11.89 -6.84 -6.89
N SER A 67 13.06 -6.55 -7.45
CA SER A 67 14.02 -5.63 -6.84
C SER A 67 14.50 -4.59 -7.83
N SER A 68 14.96 -3.46 -7.31
CA SER A 68 15.58 -2.39 -8.06
C SER A 68 16.65 -1.69 -7.22
N SER A 69 17.81 -1.40 -7.82
CA SER A 69 18.87 -0.65 -7.15
C SER A 69 18.68 0.88 -7.23
N ASP A 70 17.81 1.35 -8.11
CA ASP A 70 17.58 2.77 -8.40
C ASP A 70 16.13 3.23 -8.24
N GLY A 71 15.19 2.29 -8.00
CA GLY A 71 13.76 2.56 -7.95
C GLY A 71 13.09 2.70 -9.33
N GLU A 72 13.86 2.57 -10.42
CA GLU A 72 13.40 2.75 -11.79
C GLU A 72 13.46 1.47 -12.61
N HIS A 73 14.56 0.71 -12.52
CA HIS A 73 14.70 -0.54 -13.27
C HIS A 73 14.43 -1.76 -12.40
N TRP A 74 13.31 -2.45 -12.66
CA TRP A 74 12.81 -3.56 -11.86
C TRP A 74 13.13 -4.92 -12.48
N VAL A 75 13.61 -5.84 -11.64
CA VAL A 75 14.00 -7.20 -12.03
C VAL A 75 13.19 -8.20 -11.22
N TYR A 76 12.56 -9.15 -11.89
CA TYR A 76 11.87 -10.28 -11.23
C TYR A 76 12.87 -11.18 -10.51
N ARG A 77 12.58 -11.53 -9.25
CA ARG A 77 13.46 -12.30 -8.37
C ARG A 77 12.86 -13.65 -7.95
N GLY A 78 11.69 -14.00 -8.44
CA GLY A 78 10.99 -15.22 -8.07
C GLY A 78 9.77 -14.96 -7.21
N GLU A 79 9.42 -15.95 -6.40
CA GLU A 79 8.28 -15.96 -5.49
C GLU A 79 8.74 -16.22 -4.05
N VAL A 80 7.89 -15.88 -3.07
CA VAL A 80 8.19 -16.01 -1.64
C VAL A 80 8.47 -17.46 -1.25
N TRP A 81 7.71 -18.40 -1.80
CA TRP A 81 7.89 -19.86 -1.62
C TRP A 81 7.87 -20.58 -2.97
N GLU A 82 8.47 -21.76 -3.03
CA GLU A 82 8.33 -22.66 -4.19
C GLU A 82 6.89 -23.22 -4.29
N GLU A 83 6.28 -23.55 -3.14
CA GLU A 83 4.91 -24.05 -3.05
C GLU A 83 4.16 -23.31 -1.93
N LYS A 84 2.87 -23.04 -2.14
CA LYS A 84 2.01 -22.43 -1.10
C LYS A 84 1.94 -23.32 0.13
N PRO A 85 1.88 -22.78 1.35
CA PRO A 85 1.68 -23.58 2.56
C PRO A 85 0.43 -24.48 2.46
N ASP A 86 0.59 -25.78 2.74
CA ASP A 86 -0.48 -26.79 2.62
C ASP A 86 -1.74 -26.41 3.40
N TRP A 87 -1.57 -25.95 4.65
CA TRP A 87 -2.68 -25.58 5.52
C TRP A 87 -3.56 -24.47 4.90
N LEU A 88 -2.95 -23.56 4.16
CA LEU A 88 -3.63 -22.43 3.53
C LEU A 88 -4.56 -22.92 2.41
N THR A 89 -4.09 -23.85 1.57
CA THR A 89 -4.90 -24.45 0.50
C THR A 89 -5.99 -25.38 1.05
N GLU A 90 -5.79 -25.94 2.25
CA GLU A 90 -6.80 -26.72 2.97
C GLU A 90 -7.89 -25.83 3.58
N THR A 91 -7.52 -24.64 4.09
CA THR A 91 -8.42 -23.67 4.71
C THR A 91 -9.23 -22.92 3.64
N VAL A 92 -8.56 -22.32 2.66
CA VAL A 92 -9.21 -21.61 1.55
C VAL A 92 -9.18 -22.48 0.29
N LYS A 93 -10.13 -23.39 0.19
CA LYS A 93 -10.20 -24.34 -0.94
C LYS A 93 -10.37 -23.63 -2.28
N GLY A 94 -9.45 -23.92 -3.20
CA GLY A 94 -9.46 -23.37 -4.54
C GLY A 94 -8.86 -21.96 -4.62
N VAL A 95 -7.96 -21.63 -3.69
CA VAL A 95 -7.08 -20.47 -3.83
C VAL A 95 -6.10 -20.73 -4.98
N ASP A 96 -6.13 -19.86 -5.99
CA ASP A 96 -5.22 -19.96 -7.13
C ASP A 96 -3.99 -19.06 -6.92
N ASN A 97 -4.19 -17.79 -6.59
CA ASN A 97 -3.14 -16.82 -6.32
C ASN A 97 -3.23 -16.32 -4.88
N LEU A 98 -2.09 -15.98 -4.28
CA LEU A 98 -2.01 -15.18 -3.06
C LEU A 98 -2.04 -13.70 -3.45
N TRP A 99 -2.77 -12.88 -2.69
CA TRP A 99 -3.10 -11.52 -3.10
C TRP A 99 -2.60 -10.47 -2.12
N ALA A 100 -2.45 -9.25 -2.65
CA ALA A 100 -2.26 -8.01 -1.92
C ALA A 100 -1.37 -8.17 -0.68
N PRO A 101 -0.05 -8.38 -0.88
CA PRO A 101 0.88 -8.43 0.24
C PRO A 101 1.07 -7.06 0.87
N GLU A 102 1.47 -7.06 2.14
CA GLU A 102 1.97 -5.90 2.85
C GLU A 102 3.30 -6.24 3.53
N LEU A 103 4.27 -5.34 3.46
CA LEU A 103 5.59 -5.48 4.06
C LEU A 103 5.79 -4.45 5.18
N VAL A 104 6.02 -4.94 6.38
CA VAL A 104 6.33 -4.09 7.55
C VAL A 104 7.64 -4.53 8.16
N ARG A 105 8.44 -3.58 8.64
CA ARG A 105 9.66 -3.87 9.40
C ARG A 105 9.52 -3.42 10.84
N HIS A 106 9.77 -4.34 11.78
CA HIS A 106 9.80 -4.06 13.21
C HIS A 106 10.98 -4.78 13.85
N ASP A 107 11.81 -4.06 14.62
CA ASP A 107 12.98 -4.58 15.34
C ASP A 107 13.88 -5.51 14.51
N GLY A 108 14.14 -5.12 13.24
CA GLY A 108 15.03 -5.86 12.33
C GLY A 108 14.38 -7.08 11.67
N THR A 109 13.13 -7.37 11.97
CA THR A 109 12.34 -8.44 11.35
C THR A 109 11.39 -7.85 10.31
N TRP A 110 11.29 -8.49 9.14
CA TRP A 110 10.29 -8.24 8.12
C TRP A 110 9.07 -9.10 8.38
N TYR A 111 7.90 -8.49 8.30
CA TYR A 111 6.58 -9.10 8.41
C TYR A 111 5.89 -8.99 7.07
N LEU A 112 5.58 -10.10 6.46
CA LEU A 112 4.82 -10.21 5.22
C LEU A 112 3.40 -10.68 5.54
N TYR A 113 2.45 -9.77 5.50
CA TYR A 113 1.03 -10.10 5.50
C TYR A 113 0.58 -10.36 4.07
N TYR A 114 -0.29 -11.31 3.85
CA TYR A 114 -0.80 -11.64 2.52
C TYR A 114 -2.18 -12.28 2.60
N SER A 115 -2.95 -12.12 1.54
CA SER A 115 -4.33 -12.58 1.49
C SER A 115 -4.46 -13.89 0.73
N ALA A 116 -5.27 -14.81 1.25
CA ALA A 116 -5.73 -15.99 0.54
C ALA A 116 -7.25 -15.94 0.39
N SER A 117 -7.74 -15.96 -0.84
CA SER A 117 -9.16 -15.83 -1.14
C SER A 117 -9.51 -16.44 -2.50
N ARG A 118 -10.78 -16.26 -2.90
CA ARG A 118 -11.30 -16.56 -4.24
C ARG A 118 -12.12 -15.39 -4.74
N PHE A 119 -11.96 -15.04 -5.99
CA PHE A 119 -12.67 -13.92 -6.59
C PHE A 119 -14.20 -13.98 -6.37
N GLY A 120 -14.78 -12.89 -5.84
CA GLY A 120 -16.19 -12.77 -5.53
C GLY A 120 -16.67 -13.59 -4.31
N LYS A 121 -15.75 -13.95 -3.42
CA LYS A 121 -16.04 -14.63 -2.14
C LYS A 121 -15.45 -13.84 -0.98
N ASN A 122 -16.00 -14.04 0.21
CA ASN A 122 -15.42 -13.59 1.48
C ASN A 122 -15.04 -14.76 2.40
N THR A 123 -14.94 -15.97 1.87
CA THR A 123 -14.25 -17.07 2.56
C THR A 123 -12.77 -16.87 2.31
N SER A 124 -12.16 -16.10 3.17
CA SER A 124 -10.84 -15.50 2.97
C SER A 124 -10.06 -15.47 4.27
N LEU A 125 -8.76 -15.28 4.18
CA LEU A 125 -7.90 -15.01 5.33
C LEU A 125 -6.73 -14.12 4.95
N ILE A 126 -6.23 -13.39 5.95
CA ILE A 126 -4.92 -12.75 5.92
C ILE A 126 -4.00 -13.60 6.78
N ALA A 127 -2.87 -13.99 6.22
CA ALA A 127 -1.82 -14.76 6.90
C ALA A 127 -0.55 -13.92 7.05
N LEU A 128 0.36 -14.40 7.89
CA LEU A 128 1.63 -13.77 8.20
C LEU A 128 2.79 -14.73 7.98
N ALA A 129 3.86 -14.22 7.38
CA ALA A 129 5.18 -14.82 7.42
C ALA A 129 6.23 -13.79 7.87
N THR A 130 7.35 -14.23 8.43
CA THR A 130 8.43 -13.35 8.89
C THR A 130 9.78 -13.78 8.34
N ASN A 131 10.67 -12.79 8.08
CA ASN A 131 12.04 -13.02 7.62
C ASN A 131 12.98 -11.95 8.18
N THR A 132 14.27 -12.16 8.13
CA THR A 132 15.29 -11.17 8.52
C THR A 132 15.83 -10.38 7.34
N THR A 133 15.59 -10.82 6.11
CA THR A 133 16.02 -10.18 4.85
C THR A 133 14.96 -10.27 3.78
N LEU A 134 14.95 -9.33 2.83
CA LEU A 134 14.10 -9.37 1.63
C LEU A 134 14.82 -9.97 0.42
N ASP A 135 16.15 -10.14 0.47
CA ASP A 135 16.95 -10.63 -0.65
C ASP A 135 16.90 -12.16 -0.75
N PRO A 136 16.30 -12.75 -1.80
CA PRO A 136 16.28 -14.19 -2.01
C PRO A 136 17.66 -14.84 -2.20
N ASP A 137 18.70 -14.05 -2.50
CA ASP A 137 20.07 -14.55 -2.65
C ASP A 137 20.86 -14.51 -1.33
N ASP A 138 20.29 -13.93 -0.25
CA ASP A 138 20.89 -13.92 1.07
C ASP A 138 20.84 -15.33 1.70
N PRO A 139 21.96 -15.85 2.27
CA PRO A 139 21.96 -17.18 2.92
C PRO A 139 21.01 -17.31 4.11
N ASP A 140 20.60 -16.19 4.74
CA ASP A 140 19.65 -16.16 5.84
C ASP A 140 18.19 -15.95 5.37
N TYR A 141 17.93 -15.97 4.05
CA TYR A 141 16.60 -15.81 3.49
C TYR A 141 15.72 -17.03 3.78
N GLU A 142 14.78 -16.86 4.70
CA GLU A 142 13.79 -17.88 5.05
C GLU A 142 12.50 -17.22 5.55
N TRP A 143 11.42 -17.29 4.77
CA TRP A 143 10.10 -16.87 5.22
C TRP A 143 9.49 -17.93 6.13
N VAL A 144 9.43 -17.61 7.43
CA VAL A 144 8.82 -18.47 8.45
C VAL A 144 7.33 -18.18 8.54
N ASP A 145 6.51 -19.17 8.17
CA ASP A 145 5.05 -19.11 8.28
C ASP A 145 4.61 -18.95 9.76
N ARG A 146 3.73 -17.98 10.00
CA ARG A 146 3.16 -17.67 11.33
C ARG A 146 1.66 -18.01 11.42
N GLY A 147 1.08 -18.47 10.31
CA GLY A 147 -0.32 -18.83 10.23
C GLY A 147 -1.27 -17.65 10.01
N PRO A 148 -2.58 -17.87 10.23
CA PRO A 148 -3.61 -16.85 9.99
C PRO A 148 -3.59 -15.75 11.06
N VAL A 149 -3.84 -14.51 10.61
CA VAL A 149 -4.01 -13.32 11.46
C VAL A 149 -5.49 -13.04 11.68
N ILE A 150 -6.27 -13.07 10.60
CA ILE A 150 -7.72 -12.90 10.62
C ILE A 150 -8.35 -13.69 9.47
N GLU A 151 -9.54 -14.22 9.72
CA GLU A 151 -10.31 -14.99 8.75
C GLU A 151 -11.72 -14.39 8.60
N SER A 152 -12.32 -14.57 7.43
CA SER A 152 -13.73 -14.31 7.19
C SER A 152 -14.41 -15.49 6.53
N THR A 153 -15.70 -15.64 6.80
CA THR A 153 -16.57 -16.68 6.29
C THR A 153 -17.83 -16.07 5.68
N THR A 154 -18.68 -16.88 5.10
CA THR A 154 -19.97 -16.42 4.58
C THR A 154 -20.95 -15.94 5.67
N ALA A 155 -20.62 -16.11 6.95
CA ALA A 155 -21.41 -15.60 8.06
C ALA A 155 -21.02 -14.16 8.46
N ASP A 156 -19.83 -13.74 8.03
CA ASP A 156 -19.29 -12.41 8.32
C ASP A 156 -19.74 -11.39 7.27
N ASP A 157 -19.89 -10.14 7.66
CA ASP A 157 -20.26 -9.03 6.79
C ASP A 157 -19.05 -8.32 6.16
N PHE A 158 -17.82 -8.82 6.39
CA PHE A 158 -16.57 -8.29 5.85
C PHE A 158 -15.81 -9.34 5.04
N ASN A 159 -14.76 -8.93 4.36
CA ASN A 159 -13.84 -9.79 3.62
C ASN A 159 -12.42 -9.60 4.14
N ALA A 160 -11.80 -10.65 4.69
CA ALA A 160 -10.46 -10.60 5.28
C ALA A 160 -9.38 -10.70 4.19
N ILE A 161 -9.18 -9.62 3.44
CA ILE A 161 -8.11 -9.43 2.43
C ILE A 161 -7.60 -7.99 2.47
N ASP A 162 -6.54 -7.72 1.72
CA ASP A 162 -5.93 -6.40 1.52
C ASP A 162 -5.42 -5.78 2.83
N PRO A 163 -4.43 -6.39 3.51
CA PRO A 163 -3.86 -5.83 4.73
C PRO A 163 -3.07 -4.55 4.45
N GLY A 164 -3.21 -3.56 5.33
CA GLY A 164 -2.36 -2.38 5.42
C GLY A 164 -2.03 -2.10 6.89
N VAL A 165 -0.77 -2.10 7.28
CA VAL A 165 -0.34 -2.07 8.68
C VAL A 165 0.35 -0.75 9.02
N ILE A 166 0.03 -0.20 10.17
CA ILE A 166 0.71 0.97 10.75
C ILE A 166 0.97 0.74 12.24
N THR A 167 2.02 1.38 12.76
CA THR A 167 2.26 1.47 14.20
C THR A 167 1.99 2.89 14.63
N ASP A 168 1.19 3.09 15.69
CA ASP A 168 0.91 4.42 16.23
C ASP A 168 2.05 4.95 17.10
N ASP A 169 1.91 6.19 17.60
CA ASP A 169 2.90 6.87 18.43
C ASP A 169 3.19 6.17 19.77
N ASP A 170 2.24 5.38 20.25
CA ASP A 170 2.38 4.57 21.47
C ASP A 170 3.08 3.22 21.20
N GLY A 171 3.37 2.92 19.94
CA GLY A 171 3.98 1.67 19.50
C GLY A 171 3.00 0.52 19.28
N THR A 172 1.70 0.79 19.30
CA THR A 172 0.65 -0.21 19.04
C THR A 172 0.50 -0.44 17.53
N PRO A 173 0.64 -1.68 17.03
CA PRO A 173 0.41 -1.98 15.64
C PRO A 173 -1.08 -2.19 15.34
N TRP A 174 -1.52 -1.62 14.22
CA TRP A 174 -2.89 -1.69 13.71
C TRP A 174 -2.88 -2.24 12.27
N MET A 175 -3.83 -3.10 11.95
CA MET A 175 -4.03 -3.59 10.58
C MET A 175 -5.42 -3.19 10.08
N ALA A 176 -5.44 -2.29 9.09
CA ALA A 176 -6.63 -2.07 8.27
C ALA A 176 -6.70 -3.16 7.19
N PHE A 177 -7.91 -3.58 6.83
CA PHE A 177 -8.14 -4.60 5.81
C PHE A 177 -9.57 -4.50 5.29
N GLY A 178 -9.86 -5.17 4.18
CA GLY A 178 -11.23 -5.30 3.67
C GLY A 178 -11.38 -4.95 2.21
N SER A 179 -12.36 -5.55 1.57
CA SER A 179 -12.71 -5.37 0.18
C SER A 179 -14.19 -5.62 -0.01
N PHE A 180 -14.92 -4.67 -0.56
CA PHE A 180 -16.36 -4.75 -0.77
C PHE A 180 -17.15 -5.01 0.53
N TRP A 181 -18.13 -5.89 0.56
CA TRP A 181 -18.99 -6.23 1.70
C TRP A 181 -19.36 -5.02 2.55
N SER A 182 -18.87 -4.95 3.80
CA SER A 182 -19.09 -3.83 4.72
C SER A 182 -17.92 -2.81 4.73
N GLY A 183 -17.08 -2.81 3.69
CA GLY A 183 -16.00 -1.85 3.53
C GLY A 183 -14.74 -2.21 4.31
N ILE A 184 -14.03 -1.16 4.73
CA ILE A 184 -12.74 -1.28 5.39
C ILE A 184 -12.91 -1.43 6.90
N ARG A 185 -12.20 -2.41 7.43
CA ARG A 185 -12.15 -2.77 8.84
C ARG A 185 -10.75 -2.61 9.41
N MET A 186 -10.62 -2.64 10.74
CA MET A 186 -9.33 -2.60 11.44
C MET A 186 -9.32 -3.49 12.66
N VAL A 187 -8.17 -4.09 12.94
CA VAL A 187 -7.87 -4.82 14.17
C VAL A 187 -6.56 -4.35 14.76
N GLU A 188 -6.43 -4.49 16.09
CA GLU A 188 -5.17 -4.33 16.78
C GLU A 188 -4.31 -5.58 16.61
N LEU A 189 -3.02 -5.39 16.39
CA LEU A 189 -2.00 -6.43 16.40
C LEU A 189 -1.15 -6.33 17.65
N GLU A 190 -0.22 -7.25 17.85
CA GLU A 190 0.75 -7.18 18.95
C GLU A 190 2.18 -7.47 18.45
N TRP A 191 3.12 -6.68 18.89
CA TRP A 191 4.53 -6.97 18.69
C TRP A 191 5.11 -7.87 19.81
N PRO A 192 6.08 -8.75 19.56
CA PRO A 192 6.72 -9.02 18.26
C PRO A 192 6.03 -10.13 17.45
N SER A 193 4.88 -10.62 17.83
CA SER A 193 4.21 -11.73 17.12
C SER A 193 3.72 -11.31 15.73
N GLY A 194 3.30 -10.05 15.57
CA GLY A 194 2.62 -9.53 14.39
C GLY A 194 1.22 -10.10 14.19
N LEU A 195 0.71 -10.88 15.16
CA LEU A 195 -0.62 -11.49 15.12
C LEU A 195 -1.66 -10.55 15.75
N ARG A 196 -2.93 -10.85 15.51
CA ARG A 196 -4.04 -10.11 16.14
C ARG A 196 -3.94 -10.19 17.66
N ALA A 197 -4.04 -9.04 18.32
CA ALA A 197 -4.05 -8.96 19.78
C ALA A 197 -5.30 -9.64 20.37
N ALA A 198 -5.11 -10.49 21.36
CA ALA A 198 -6.19 -11.26 21.96
C ALA A 198 -7.06 -10.40 22.88
N GLY A 199 -8.38 -10.42 22.68
CA GLY A 199 -9.34 -9.76 23.58
C GLY A 199 -9.38 -8.24 23.45
N THR A 200 -8.82 -7.70 22.40
CA THR A 200 -8.95 -6.29 22.04
C THR A 200 -10.12 -6.12 21.08
N ALA A 201 -11.25 -5.58 21.60
CA ALA A 201 -12.26 -4.97 20.76
C ALA A 201 -11.83 -3.53 20.52
N PRO A 202 -11.49 -3.13 19.28
CA PRO A 202 -11.13 -1.74 18.97
C PRO A 202 -12.26 -0.75 19.31
N ASP A 203 -13.50 -1.22 19.34
CA ASP A 203 -14.67 -0.47 19.80
C ASP A 203 -15.15 -0.99 21.18
N ALA A 204 -14.69 -0.31 22.24
CA ALA A 204 -15.11 -0.59 23.61
C ALA A 204 -16.63 -0.39 23.84
N THR A 205 -17.38 0.14 22.87
CA THR A 205 -18.81 0.39 22.99
C THR A 205 -19.65 -0.79 22.56
N THR A 206 -19.15 -1.68 21.69
CA THR A 206 -19.87 -2.86 21.20
C THR A 206 -19.65 -4.09 22.09
N GLY A 207 -18.53 -4.17 22.81
CA GLY A 207 -18.20 -5.29 23.70
C GLY A 207 -17.94 -6.62 22.98
N ASP A 208 -17.95 -6.60 21.65
CA ASP A 208 -17.73 -7.73 20.77
C ASP A 208 -16.33 -7.66 20.15
N ASP A 209 -15.76 -8.80 19.85
CA ASP A 209 -14.45 -8.97 19.18
C ASP A 209 -14.52 -8.62 17.66
N GLU A 210 -15.42 -7.68 17.33
CA GLU A 210 -15.70 -7.27 15.96
C GLU A 210 -14.69 -6.22 15.49
N PRO A 211 -14.12 -6.37 14.26
CA PRO A 211 -13.20 -5.38 13.71
C PRO A 211 -13.84 -3.99 13.56
N LEU A 212 -13.10 -2.94 13.95
CA LEU A 212 -13.52 -1.55 13.84
C LEU A 212 -13.82 -1.17 12.39
N ARG A 213 -14.87 -0.40 12.13
CA ARG A 213 -15.18 0.12 10.78
C ARG A 213 -14.46 1.44 10.52
N LEU A 214 -13.77 1.53 9.37
CA LEU A 214 -13.03 2.73 8.98
C LEU A 214 -13.62 3.46 7.77
N ALA A 215 -14.09 2.71 6.76
CA ALA A 215 -14.62 3.31 5.53
C ALA A 215 -15.72 2.44 4.90
N ASP A 216 -16.71 3.10 4.28
CA ASP A 216 -17.87 2.45 3.66
C ASP A 216 -18.46 3.36 2.57
N ARG A 217 -18.83 2.82 1.41
CA ARG A 217 -19.48 3.57 0.32
C ARG A 217 -21.00 3.75 0.52
N GLY A 218 -21.54 3.15 1.57
CA GLY A 218 -22.97 3.28 1.94
C GLY A 218 -23.97 2.66 0.97
N SER A 219 -23.52 2.08 -0.14
CA SER A 219 -24.40 1.50 -1.16
C SER A 219 -23.75 0.31 -1.89
N PRO A 220 -24.54 -0.74 -2.21
CA PRO A 220 -24.04 -1.86 -3.02
C PRO A 220 -23.57 -1.42 -4.41
N PRO A 221 -22.44 -2.01 -4.91
CA PRO A 221 -21.72 -3.16 -4.35
C PRO A 221 -20.70 -2.83 -3.27
N ASN A 222 -20.69 -1.61 -2.72
CA ASN A 222 -19.71 -1.13 -1.74
C ASN A 222 -18.26 -1.28 -2.24
N ALA A 223 -18.00 -0.79 -3.45
CA ALA A 223 -16.76 -0.95 -4.16
C ALA A 223 -15.64 -0.06 -3.56
N ILE A 224 -15.06 -0.53 -2.46
CA ILE A 224 -13.95 0.06 -1.73
C ILE A 224 -13.05 -1.07 -1.22
N GLU A 225 -11.71 -0.94 -1.36
CA GLU A 225 -10.73 -1.96 -0.97
C GLU A 225 -9.33 -1.38 -0.83
N ALA A 226 -8.32 -2.25 -0.62
CA ALA A 226 -6.90 -1.91 -0.55
C ALA A 226 -6.61 -0.73 0.39
N PRO A 227 -6.97 -0.81 1.69
CA PRO A 227 -6.63 0.23 2.64
C PRO A 227 -5.13 0.30 2.86
N TYR A 228 -4.58 1.51 2.95
CA TYR A 228 -3.20 1.75 3.33
C TYR A 228 -3.13 2.96 4.27
N LEU A 229 -2.37 2.85 5.34
CA LEU A 229 -2.27 3.90 6.35
C LEU A 229 -0.89 4.55 6.31
N VAL A 230 -0.87 5.88 6.40
CA VAL A 230 0.35 6.70 6.48
C VAL A 230 0.18 7.69 7.61
N GLU A 231 1.21 7.87 8.44
CA GLU A 231 1.31 8.98 9.39
C GLU A 231 2.15 10.09 8.74
N HIS A 232 1.67 11.33 8.83
CA HIS A 232 2.39 12.52 8.38
C HIS A 232 2.06 13.73 9.26
N ASP A 233 3.08 14.34 9.83
CA ASP A 233 2.97 15.54 10.69
C ASP A 233 1.99 15.40 11.86
N GLY A 234 1.83 14.17 12.40
CA GLY A 234 0.95 13.84 13.52
C GLY A 234 -0.50 13.56 13.13
N ASP A 235 -0.84 13.60 11.84
CA ASP A 235 -2.12 13.16 11.29
C ASP A 235 -1.98 11.78 10.64
N PHE A 236 -3.04 10.98 10.66
CA PHE A 236 -3.13 9.70 10.01
C PHE A 236 -3.97 9.81 8.74
N PHE A 237 -3.48 9.20 7.66
CA PHE A 237 -4.13 9.19 6.36
C PHE A 237 -4.50 7.77 5.97
N LEU A 238 -5.79 7.54 5.68
CA LEU A 238 -6.28 6.28 5.15
C LEU A 238 -6.49 6.42 3.63
N PHE A 239 -5.60 5.79 2.87
CA PHE A 239 -5.72 5.63 1.42
C PHE A 239 -6.60 4.42 1.14
N VAL A 240 -7.47 4.53 0.16
CA VAL A 240 -8.36 3.45 -0.29
C VAL A 240 -8.47 3.44 -1.80
N SER A 241 -8.66 2.27 -2.37
CA SER A 241 -9.02 2.11 -3.78
C SER A 241 -10.52 1.93 -3.92
N ARG A 242 -11.11 2.50 -4.97
CA ARG A 242 -12.55 2.54 -5.20
C ARG A 242 -12.92 2.04 -6.58
N ASP A 243 -14.17 1.65 -6.73
CA ASP A 243 -14.80 1.20 -7.95
C ASP A 243 -14.25 -0.16 -8.42
N SER A 244 -14.07 -0.41 -9.71
CA SER A 244 -13.79 -1.76 -10.22
C SER A 244 -12.37 -1.90 -10.74
N CYS A 245 -11.60 -2.78 -10.11
CA CYS A 245 -10.34 -3.32 -10.64
C CYS A 245 -10.57 -4.45 -11.66
N CYS A 246 -9.49 -5.07 -12.09
CA CYS A 246 -9.45 -6.42 -12.66
C CYS A 246 -10.19 -6.60 -14.00
N GLN A 247 -10.47 -5.49 -14.73
CA GLN A 247 -11.13 -5.47 -16.04
C GLN A 247 -10.22 -4.94 -17.17
N GLY A 248 -8.90 -4.90 -16.93
CA GLY A 248 -7.93 -4.36 -17.87
C GLY A 248 -8.27 -2.91 -18.23
N ALA A 249 -8.24 -2.57 -19.52
CA ALA A 249 -8.55 -1.22 -20.01
C ALA A 249 -10.01 -0.76 -19.76
N LYS A 250 -10.86 -1.56 -19.14
CA LYS A 250 -12.22 -1.21 -18.73
C LYS A 250 -12.35 -0.98 -17.23
N SER A 251 -11.28 -1.11 -16.48
CA SER A 251 -11.26 -0.83 -15.05
C SER A 251 -11.62 0.63 -14.78
N THR A 252 -12.36 0.86 -13.70
CA THR A 252 -12.74 2.20 -13.24
C THR A 252 -12.06 2.53 -11.90
N TYR A 253 -11.11 1.72 -11.52
CA TYR A 253 -10.37 1.82 -10.26
C TYR A 253 -9.77 3.22 -10.09
N ASN A 254 -9.76 3.72 -8.88
CA ASN A 254 -9.25 5.03 -8.53
C ASN A 254 -8.91 5.07 -7.04
N MET A 255 -8.07 6.01 -6.63
CA MET A 255 -7.68 6.18 -5.24
C MET A 255 -8.33 7.39 -4.61
N ALA A 256 -8.68 7.26 -3.34
CA ALA A 256 -9.11 8.35 -2.49
C ALA A 256 -8.45 8.27 -1.12
N VAL A 257 -8.47 9.39 -0.37
CA VAL A 257 -7.83 9.48 0.94
C VAL A 257 -8.69 10.26 1.92
N GLY A 258 -8.65 9.86 3.20
CA GLY A 258 -9.20 10.57 4.34
C GLY A 258 -8.16 10.79 5.41
N ARG A 259 -8.36 11.82 6.27
CA ARG A 259 -7.45 12.21 7.35
C ARG A 259 -8.12 12.08 8.72
N ALA A 260 -7.36 11.70 9.73
CA ALA A 260 -7.78 11.60 11.12
C ALA A 260 -6.64 11.94 12.10
N ASP A 261 -6.98 12.24 13.36
CA ASP A 261 -6.02 12.47 14.43
C ASP A 261 -5.48 11.16 15.06
N ALA A 262 -6.03 10.00 14.67
CA ALA A 262 -5.63 8.69 15.17
C ALA A 262 -5.79 7.60 14.09
N PRO A 263 -5.02 6.50 14.15
CA PRO A 263 -5.12 5.43 13.16
C PRO A 263 -6.50 4.74 13.14
N THR A 264 -7.23 4.82 14.24
CA THR A 264 -8.60 4.31 14.38
C THR A 264 -9.68 5.23 13.83
N GLY A 265 -9.33 6.41 13.31
CA GLY A 265 -10.27 7.39 12.76
C GLY A 265 -10.98 8.25 13.83
N PRO A 266 -12.13 8.88 13.50
CA PRO A 266 -12.80 8.82 12.20
C PRO A 266 -12.03 9.55 11.09
N PHE A 267 -11.92 8.92 9.92
CA PHE A 267 -11.29 9.55 8.75
C PHE A 267 -12.28 10.43 8.01
N LEU A 268 -11.89 11.68 7.77
CA LEU A 268 -12.68 12.67 7.04
C LEU A 268 -11.97 13.05 5.74
N ASP A 269 -12.73 13.36 4.70
CA ASP A 269 -12.19 13.99 3.50
C ASP A 269 -11.99 15.50 3.67
N ARG A 270 -11.51 16.20 2.63
CA ARG A 270 -11.29 17.66 2.68
C ARG A 270 -12.55 18.49 2.93
N ASP A 271 -13.72 17.95 2.56
CA ASP A 271 -15.00 18.61 2.77
C ASP A 271 -15.62 18.27 4.13
N GLY A 272 -14.94 17.45 4.95
CA GLY A 272 -15.35 17.00 6.27
C GLY A 272 -16.37 15.86 6.24
N VAL A 273 -16.54 15.18 5.11
CA VAL A 273 -17.40 14.00 4.99
C VAL A 273 -16.66 12.75 5.48
N PRO A 274 -17.24 11.97 6.42
CA PRO A 274 -16.62 10.74 6.89
C PRO A 274 -16.47 9.69 5.77
N LEU A 275 -15.35 8.97 5.76
CA LEU A 275 -15.16 7.83 4.86
C LEU A 275 -16.19 6.72 5.11
N LEU A 276 -16.78 6.66 6.30
CA LEU A 276 -17.93 5.81 6.63
C LEU A 276 -19.25 6.23 5.95
N GLU A 277 -19.30 7.42 5.35
CA GLU A 277 -20.46 8.01 4.69
C GLU A 277 -20.16 8.33 3.21
N ASP A 278 -19.38 7.50 2.53
CA ASP A 278 -18.90 7.67 1.15
C ASP A 278 -17.97 8.90 0.94
N GLY A 279 -17.45 9.51 2.00
CA GLY A 279 -16.43 10.55 1.95
C GLY A 279 -15.12 10.03 1.35
N GLY A 280 -14.24 10.93 0.95
CA GLY A 280 -12.88 10.63 0.47
C GLY A 280 -12.42 11.59 -0.62
N THR A 281 -11.33 12.28 -0.32
CA THR A 281 -10.66 13.19 -1.24
C THR A 281 -10.06 12.40 -2.41
N PRO A 282 -10.41 12.67 -3.68
CA PRO A 282 -9.80 12.02 -4.82
C PRO A 282 -8.27 12.24 -4.86
N LEU A 283 -7.50 11.18 -5.08
CA LEU A 283 -6.03 11.23 -5.16
C LEU A 283 -5.54 10.91 -6.57
N LEU A 284 -5.89 9.74 -7.12
CA LEU A 284 -5.53 9.32 -8.46
C LEU A 284 -6.71 8.68 -9.18
N ALA A 285 -6.79 8.94 -10.49
CA ALA A 285 -7.76 8.33 -11.38
C ALA A 285 -7.13 8.07 -12.76
N THR A 286 -7.87 7.43 -13.65
CA THR A 286 -7.45 7.20 -15.05
C THR A 286 -6.96 8.47 -15.71
N ASP A 287 -5.76 8.39 -16.31
CA ASP A 287 -5.16 9.45 -17.13
C ASP A 287 -4.64 8.87 -18.46
N GLY A 288 -5.33 9.18 -19.55
CA GLY A 288 -4.99 8.68 -20.88
C GLY A 288 -5.04 7.15 -20.96
N SER A 289 -3.92 6.53 -21.35
CA SER A 289 -3.79 5.06 -21.44
C SER A 289 -3.47 4.39 -20.10
N ARG A 290 -3.19 5.16 -19.05
CA ARG A 290 -3.00 4.64 -17.69
C ARG A 290 -4.34 4.56 -16.99
N VAL A 291 -4.96 3.40 -17.04
CA VAL A 291 -6.34 3.15 -16.62
C VAL A 291 -6.37 2.54 -15.22
N GLY A 292 -7.25 3.03 -14.37
CA GLY A 292 -7.61 2.38 -13.12
C GLY A 292 -6.46 2.19 -12.14
N PRO A 293 -5.77 3.28 -11.67
CA PRO A 293 -4.74 3.17 -10.65
C PRO A 293 -5.31 2.75 -9.30
N GLY A 294 -4.62 1.84 -8.58
CA GLY A 294 -5.02 1.40 -7.24
C GLY A 294 -4.11 0.32 -6.66
N GLY A 295 -4.52 -0.26 -5.53
CA GLY A 295 -3.73 -1.25 -4.79
C GLY A 295 -2.39 -0.68 -4.35
N GLN A 296 -2.42 0.47 -3.66
CA GLN A 296 -1.25 1.27 -3.32
C GLN A 296 -0.55 0.81 -2.05
N SER A 297 0.76 1.08 -1.98
CA SER A 297 1.59 1.03 -0.78
C SER A 297 2.57 2.21 -0.75
N VAL A 298 3.08 2.56 0.42
CA VAL A 298 3.96 3.72 0.60
C VAL A 298 5.20 3.33 1.39
N TRP A 299 6.37 3.84 0.98
CA TRP A 299 7.59 3.75 1.73
C TRP A 299 8.30 5.12 1.76
N GLY A 300 8.32 5.76 2.92
CA GLY A 300 8.78 7.15 3.04
C GLY A 300 7.95 8.07 2.15
N ASP A 301 8.61 8.80 1.25
CA ASP A 301 7.98 9.73 0.32
C ASP A 301 7.71 9.09 -1.06
N VAL A 302 7.66 7.77 -1.15
CA VAL A 302 7.42 7.03 -2.40
C VAL A 302 6.15 6.21 -2.29
N ILE A 303 5.26 6.35 -3.29
CA ILE A 303 4.06 5.53 -3.44
C ILE A 303 4.21 4.59 -4.64
N ALA A 304 3.92 3.31 -4.42
CA ALA A 304 3.78 2.32 -5.48
C ALA A 304 2.32 1.91 -5.63
N PHE A 305 1.89 1.64 -6.85
CA PHE A 305 0.55 1.18 -7.17
C PHE A 305 0.55 0.45 -8.51
N HIS A 306 -0.53 -0.22 -8.84
CA HIS A 306 -0.70 -0.75 -10.20
C HIS A 306 -1.67 0.11 -11.01
N TYR A 307 -1.57 0.01 -12.33
CA TYR A 307 -2.54 0.53 -13.31
C TYR A 307 -2.67 -0.44 -14.48
N TYR A 308 -3.69 -0.28 -15.31
CA TYR A 308 -3.89 -1.06 -16.52
C TYR A 308 -3.50 -0.24 -17.75
N ASP A 309 -2.50 -0.73 -18.49
CA ASP A 309 -1.97 -0.07 -19.69
C ASP A 309 -2.87 -0.38 -20.90
N ALA A 310 -3.69 0.61 -21.30
CA ALA A 310 -4.60 0.45 -22.43
C ALA A 310 -3.88 0.27 -23.77
N ASP A 311 -2.67 0.85 -23.91
CA ASP A 311 -1.83 0.70 -25.11
C ASP A 311 -1.22 -0.71 -25.19
N ALA A 312 -1.13 -1.41 -24.05
CA ALA A 312 -0.71 -2.81 -23.94
C ALA A 312 -1.88 -3.79 -23.74
N GLY A 313 -3.08 -3.44 -24.21
CA GLY A 313 -4.26 -4.29 -24.15
C GLY A 313 -4.86 -4.45 -22.74
N GLY A 314 -4.56 -3.55 -21.84
CA GLY A 314 -5.02 -3.57 -20.45
C GLY A 314 -4.18 -4.45 -19.53
N ALA A 315 -2.94 -4.73 -19.89
CA ALA A 315 -1.99 -5.38 -18.99
C ALA A 315 -1.73 -4.52 -17.76
N PHE A 316 -1.75 -5.12 -16.56
CA PHE A 316 -1.40 -4.39 -15.34
C PHE A 316 0.12 -4.12 -15.27
N ARG A 317 0.47 -2.95 -14.72
CA ARG A 317 1.82 -2.44 -14.62
C ARG A 317 2.08 -1.82 -13.26
N LEU A 318 3.29 -1.98 -12.75
CA LEU A 318 3.82 -1.22 -11.64
C LEU A 318 3.98 0.26 -12.04
N ALA A 319 3.51 1.15 -11.20
CA ALA A 319 3.89 2.55 -11.17
C ALA A 319 4.54 2.87 -9.82
N VAL A 320 5.55 3.73 -9.86
CA VAL A 320 6.23 4.29 -8.69
C VAL A 320 6.28 5.80 -8.87
N ALA A 321 5.87 6.55 -7.86
CA ALA A 321 5.80 7.99 -7.92
C ALA A 321 6.20 8.62 -6.58
N ASP A 322 6.52 9.92 -6.60
CA ASP A 322 6.69 10.69 -5.38
C ASP A 322 5.33 10.94 -4.72
N LEU A 323 5.25 10.71 -3.41
CA LEU A 323 4.15 11.15 -2.55
C LEU A 323 4.54 12.51 -1.97
N GLU A 324 3.92 13.56 -2.49
CA GLU A 324 4.15 14.92 -2.04
C GLU A 324 3.03 15.38 -1.08
N TRP A 325 3.29 16.41 -0.31
CA TRP A 325 2.33 16.98 0.63
C TRP A 325 2.10 18.45 0.32
N GLU A 326 0.84 18.87 0.26
CA GLU A 326 0.45 20.26 0.07
C GLU A 326 0.63 21.08 1.36
N ASP A 327 0.62 22.40 1.26
CA ASP A 327 0.79 23.30 2.42
C ASP A 327 -0.27 23.11 3.52
N ASP A 328 -1.42 22.52 3.19
CA ASP A 328 -2.51 22.19 4.11
C ASP A 328 -2.43 20.75 4.64
N GLY A 329 -1.31 20.05 4.37
CA GLY A 329 -0.98 18.72 4.85
C GLY A 329 -1.71 17.58 4.13
N TRP A 330 -2.30 17.79 2.96
CA TRP A 330 -2.90 16.70 2.18
C TRP A 330 -1.92 16.10 1.18
N PRO A 331 -2.00 14.77 0.99
CA PRO A 331 -1.12 14.11 0.01
C PRO A 331 -1.53 14.44 -1.42
N VAL A 332 -0.53 14.51 -2.30
CA VAL A 332 -0.69 14.63 -3.73
C VAL A 332 0.28 13.70 -4.45
N VAL A 333 -0.19 13.07 -5.51
CA VAL A 333 0.63 12.22 -6.39
C VAL A 333 0.46 12.73 -7.82
N ARG A 334 1.58 12.93 -8.50
CA ARG A 334 1.59 13.36 -9.92
C ARG A 334 2.09 12.22 -10.78
N TRP A 335 1.33 11.90 -11.82
CA TRP A 335 1.68 10.82 -12.73
C TRP A 335 1.27 11.05 -14.18
#